data_56aa60858894318965fc6add3ca77acb
#
_entry.id   56aa60858894318965fc6add3ca77acb
#
_cell.length_a   1.000
_cell.length_b   1.000
_cell.length_c   1.000
_cell.angle_alpha   90.00
_cell.angle_beta   90.00
_cell.angle_gamma   90.00
#
_symmetry.space_group_name_H-M   'P 1'
#
loop_
_entity.id
_entity.type
_entity.pdbx_description
1 polymer ?
#
loop_
_entity_poly.entity_id
_entity_poly.type
_entity_poly.pdbx_seq_one_letter_code
_entity_poly.pdbx_strand_id
1 'polypeptide(L)'
;KYAFCSKAREFGLSAPKVFRITNSQQILDFDFANDGSQYIVKSIPYDSVLRLDLTRLPFPEMAEYVESLPISESKPWVMQEFIRGQEYCFHATARKGKIRLHCCSKSSPFQVNYEQVDNPAIYQWVETFIQKMNLTGQVCFDMIQTEEGTVYPIECNPRLHSAITMFHDHPGVAKAYLTDGEPGETAIAPLPDSKPTYWTYHELWRLLNIRSLKELNAWWQKITQGTDAILTSNDPLPFIMLNNWQIPLLQLDKLSSLKG
;
A
#
# COMPACT_ATOMS: atom_id res chain seq x y z
N LYS A 1 5.95 -10.91 1.00
CA LYS A 1 7.06 -9.94 1.17
C LYS A 1 8.35 -10.49 0.58
N TYR A 2 9.02 -11.47 1.21
CA TYR A 2 10.29 -12.04 0.73
C TYR A 2 10.23 -12.51 -0.73
N ALA A 3 9.33 -13.46 -1.05
CA ALA A 3 9.21 -14.02 -2.40
C ALA A 3 8.92 -12.98 -3.49
N PHE A 4 8.19 -11.92 -3.16
CA PHE A 4 7.87 -10.83 -4.08
C PHE A 4 9.13 -10.04 -4.47
N CYS A 5 9.89 -9.54 -3.50
CA CYS A 5 11.12 -8.80 -3.77
C CYS A 5 12.17 -9.67 -4.48
N SER A 6 12.30 -10.95 -4.07
CA SER A 6 13.19 -11.92 -4.73
C SER A 6 12.81 -12.11 -6.20
N LYS A 7 11.51 -12.24 -6.49
CA LYS A 7 11.01 -12.40 -7.86
C LYS A 7 11.20 -11.15 -8.71
N ALA A 8 11.01 -9.96 -8.13
CA ALA A 8 11.28 -8.70 -8.82
C ALA A 8 12.77 -8.60 -9.24
N ARG A 9 13.69 -8.97 -8.36
CA ARG A 9 15.13 -8.99 -8.67
C ARG A 9 15.49 -10.04 -9.73
N GLU A 10 14.88 -11.23 -9.68
CA GLU A 10 15.03 -12.25 -10.71
C GLU A 10 14.61 -11.72 -12.10
N PHE A 11 13.63 -10.86 -12.15
CA PHE A 11 13.21 -10.18 -13.36
C PHE A 11 14.10 -9.00 -13.79
N GLY A 12 15.15 -8.70 -13.03
CA GLY A 12 16.03 -7.57 -13.29
C GLY A 12 15.44 -6.22 -12.91
N LEU A 13 14.37 -6.21 -12.13
CA LEU A 13 13.77 -5.00 -11.60
C LEU A 13 14.44 -4.58 -10.30
N SER A 14 14.48 -3.26 -10.04
CA SER A 14 14.91 -2.73 -8.74
C SER A 14 14.00 -3.26 -7.64
N ALA A 15 14.58 -3.75 -6.58
CA ALA A 15 13.88 -4.18 -5.37
C ALA A 15 14.84 -4.14 -4.18
N PRO A 16 14.34 -3.90 -2.96
CA PRO A 16 15.15 -3.93 -1.75
C PRO A 16 15.90 -5.25 -1.61
N LYS A 17 17.07 -5.24 -0.98
CA LYS A 17 17.71 -6.46 -0.50
C LYS A 17 16.79 -7.11 0.54
N VAL A 18 16.60 -8.41 0.45
CA VAL A 18 15.74 -9.15 1.38
C VAL A 18 16.40 -10.44 1.79
N PHE A 19 16.33 -10.75 3.07
CA PHE A 19 16.84 -11.98 3.66
C PHE A 19 15.72 -12.67 4.44
N ARG A 20 15.53 -13.98 4.20
CA ARG A 20 14.58 -14.77 4.95
C ARG A 20 15.24 -15.17 6.27
N ILE A 21 14.63 -14.82 7.37
CA ILE A 21 15.14 -15.02 8.72
C ILE A 21 14.27 -16.06 9.43
N THR A 22 14.89 -17.08 9.97
CA THR A 22 14.26 -18.18 10.69
C THR A 22 14.74 -18.33 12.13
N ASN A 23 15.82 -17.61 12.48
CA ASN A 23 16.28 -17.44 13.86
C ASN A 23 16.96 -16.08 14.04
N SER A 24 16.99 -15.58 15.25
CA SER A 24 17.51 -14.26 15.59
C SER A 24 19.02 -14.12 15.32
N GLN A 25 19.78 -15.22 15.46
CA GLN A 25 21.22 -15.21 15.27
C GLN A 25 21.62 -14.80 13.84
N GLN A 26 20.79 -15.14 12.83
CA GLN A 26 21.05 -14.72 11.45
C GLN A 26 21.09 -13.18 11.28
N ILE A 27 20.37 -12.43 12.12
CA ILE A 27 20.41 -10.96 12.12
C ILE A 27 21.62 -10.48 12.92
N LEU A 28 21.91 -11.11 14.06
CA LEU A 28 23.04 -10.72 14.93
C LEU A 28 24.39 -10.95 14.26
N ASP A 29 24.51 -12.00 13.45
CA ASP A 29 25.71 -12.33 12.68
C ASP A 29 25.84 -11.57 11.36
N PHE A 30 24.84 -10.77 10.99
CA PHE A 30 24.86 -10.02 9.72
C PHE A 30 25.87 -8.88 9.76
N ASP A 31 26.73 -8.81 8.77
CA ASP A 31 27.77 -7.77 8.66
C ASP A 31 27.19 -6.46 8.11
N PHE A 32 26.47 -5.72 8.97
CA PHE A 32 25.89 -4.44 8.62
C PHE A 32 26.94 -3.38 8.24
N ALA A 33 28.13 -3.47 8.81
CA ALA A 33 29.19 -2.50 8.55
C ALA A 33 29.72 -2.60 7.12
N ASN A 34 29.90 -3.81 6.63
CA ASN A 34 30.36 -4.05 5.26
C ASN A 34 29.23 -3.83 4.23
N ASP A 35 27.97 -4.15 4.58
CA ASP A 35 26.83 -3.95 3.68
C ASP A 35 26.45 -2.46 3.54
N GLY A 36 26.60 -1.66 4.59
CA GLY A 36 26.39 -0.21 4.59
C GLY A 36 24.90 0.24 4.52
N SER A 37 23.97 -0.69 4.43
CA SER A 37 22.53 -0.40 4.34
C SER A 37 21.85 -0.46 5.72
N GLN A 38 20.73 0.24 5.86
CA GLN A 38 19.80 0.06 6.98
C GLN A 38 18.74 -0.99 6.61
N TYR A 39 18.24 -1.68 7.61
CA TYR A 39 17.23 -2.73 7.44
C TYR A 39 16.09 -2.58 8.43
N ILE A 40 14.93 -3.10 8.07
CA ILE A 40 13.79 -3.33 8.96
C ILE A 40 13.44 -4.82 8.94
N VAL A 41 12.87 -5.30 10.03
CA VAL A 41 12.41 -6.69 10.11
C VAL A 41 10.90 -6.76 10.20
N LYS A 42 10.31 -7.65 9.40
CA LYS A 42 8.85 -7.82 9.31
C LYS A 42 8.50 -9.30 9.35
N SER A 43 7.45 -9.65 10.08
CA SER A 43 6.90 -11.01 10.02
C SER A 43 6.41 -11.34 8.60
N ILE A 44 6.75 -12.53 8.09
CA ILE A 44 6.19 -13.02 6.81
C ILE A 44 4.71 -13.39 7.00
N PRO A 45 4.31 -14.18 8.01
CA PRO A 45 2.91 -14.30 8.38
C PRO A 45 2.34 -12.96 8.84
N TYR A 46 1.02 -12.82 8.74
CA TYR A 46 0.36 -11.63 9.24
C TYR A 46 0.50 -11.55 10.77
N ASP A 47 0.97 -10.41 11.25
CA ASP A 47 1.09 -10.09 12.67
C ASP A 47 0.41 -8.74 12.93
N SER A 48 -0.67 -8.76 13.72
CA SER A 48 -1.47 -7.56 14.00
C SER A 48 -0.79 -6.58 14.95
N VAL A 49 0.17 -7.05 15.76
CA VAL A 49 0.86 -6.27 16.79
C VAL A 49 2.11 -5.61 16.21
N LEU A 50 3.00 -6.42 15.61
CA LEU A 50 4.33 -5.99 15.17
C LEU A 50 4.37 -5.46 13.73
N ARG A 51 3.26 -5.48 13.00
CA ARG A 51 3.21 -5.05 11.59
C ARG A 51 3.59 -3.58 11.35
N LEU A 52 3.48 -2.74 12.37
CA LEU A 52 3.79 -1.30 12.31
C LEU A 52 5.17 -0.97 12.90
N ASP A 53 5.87 -1.98 13.41
CA ASP A 53 7.23 -1.78 13.87
C ASP A 53 8.17 -1.62 12.65
N LEU A 54 8.79 -0.46 12.56
CA LEU A 54 9.75 -0.08 11.52
C LEU A 54 11.10 0.28 12.14
N THR A 55 11.43 -0.34 13.28
CA THR A 55 12.74 -0.18 13.92
C THR A 55 13.86 -0.51 12.93
N ARG A 56 14.79 0.43 12.78
CA ARG A 56 15.86 0.33 11.79
C ARG A 56 17.11 -0.28 12.39
N LEU A 57 17.62 -1.31 11.75
CA LEU A 57 18.88 -1.94 12.07
C LEU A 57 20.01 -1.41 11.17
N PRO A 58 21.29 -1.34 11.65
CA PRO A 58 21.69 -1.60 13.04
C PRO A 58 21.48 -0.39 13.97
N PHE A 59 21.43 -0.65 15.26
CA PHE A 59 21.53 0.36 16.32
C PHE A 59 22.21 -0.27 17.57
N PRO A 60 22.71 0.49 18.54
CA PRO A 60 23.56 -0.04 19.63
C PRO A 60 22.96 -1.20 20.42
N GLU A 61 21.68 -1.14 20.77
CA GLU A 61 20.97 -2.13 21.60
C GLU A 61 20.17 -3.13 20.76
N MET A 62 20.51 -3.32 19.47
CA MET A 62 19.72 -4.15 18.57
C MET A 62 19.60 -5.62 19.00
N ALA A 63 20.56 -6.14 19.80
CA ALA A 63 20.55 -7.54 20.21
C ALA A 63 19.32 -7.85 21.05
N GLU A 64 19.03 -7.04 22.07
CA GLU A 64 17.85 -7.20 22.94
C GLU A 64 16.55 -7.12 22.12
N TYR A 65 16.47 -6.15 21.21
CA TYR A 65 15.32 -6.01 20.31
C TYR A 65 15.13 -7.26 19.44
N VAL A 66 16.19 -7.73 18.76
CA VAL A 66 16.12 -8.87 17.84
C VAL A 66 15.76 -10.16 18.58
N GLU A 67 16.31 -10.37 19.79
CA GLU A 67 15.99 -11.52 20.65
C GLU A 67 14.55 -11.51 21.17
N SER A 68 13.94 -10.33 21.31
CA SER A 68 12.54 -10.19 21.72
C SER A 68 11.53 -10.58 20.62
N LEU A 69 11.98 -10.62 19.35
CA LEU A 69 11.11 -10.94 18.22
C LEU A 69 10.79 -12.45 18.16
N PRO A 70 9.54 -12.85 17.91
CA PRO A 70 9.14 -14.26 17.87
C PRO A 70 9.54 -14.93 16.53
N ILE A 71 10.84 -14.88 16.21
CA ILE A 71 11.40 -15.44 14.99
C ILE A 71 11.62 -16.95 15.18
N SER A 72 11.11 -17.76 14.24
CA SER A 72 11.34 -19.21 14.22
C SER A 72 11.14 -19.78 12.82
N GLU A 73 11.50 -21.04 12.62
CA GLU A 73 11.23 -21.79 11.37
C GLU A 73 9.74 -21.81 11.03
N SER A 74 8.86 -21.94 12.04
CA SER A 74 7.41 -21.94 11.87
C SER A 74 6.82 -20.54 11.69
N LYS A 75 7.55 -19.50 12.14
CA LYS A 75 7.18 -18.06 11.99
C LYS A 75 8.37 -17.31 11.40
N PRO A 76 8.67 -17.49 10.10
CA PRO A 76 9.80 -16.82 9.48
C PRO A 76 9.53 -15.32 9.32
N TRP A 77 10.60 -14.55 9.37
CA TRP A 77 10.62 -13.11 9.17
C TRP A 77 11.39 -12.75 7.89
N VAL A 78 11.27 -11.53 7.45
CA VAL A 78 12.09 -10.93 6.41
C VAL A 78 12.85 -9.75 6.99
N MET A 79 14.18 -9.76 6.85
CA MET A 79 15.00 -8.57 6.99
C MET A 79 15.07 -7.91 5.62
N GLN A 80 14.53 -6.70 5.51
CA GLN A 80 14.36 -5.95 4.28
C GLN A 80 15.15 -4.65 4.35
N GLU A 81 15.91 -4.35 3.33
CA GLU A 81 16.61 -3.07 3.18
C GLU A 81 15.62 -1.90 3.32
N PHE A 82 15.99 -0.93 4.12
CA PHE A 82 15.21 0.27 4.35
C PHE A 82 15.49 1.30 3.25
N ILE A 83 14.52 1.52 2.40
CA ILE A 83 14.60 2.50 1.31
C ILE A 83 14.01 3.84 1.79
N ARG A 84 14.72 4.94 1.55
CA ARG A 84 14.23 6.30 1.80
C ARG A 84 13.63 6.88 0.52
N GLY A 85 12.50 7.57 0.64
CA GLY A 85 11.86 8.21 -0.50
C GLY A 85 10.38 8.51 -0.25
N GLN A 86 9.72 8.93 -1.30
CA GLN A 86 8.27 9.14 -1.29
C GLN A 86 7.55 7.81 -1.52
N GLU A 87 6.65 7.48 -0.61
CA GLU A 87 5.81 6.29 -0.73
C GLU A 87 4.59 6.53 -1.63
N TYR A 88 4.31 5.55 -2.47
CA TYR A 88 3.16 5.51 -3.37
C TYR A 88 2.43 4.18 -3.25
N CYS A 89 1.12 4.23 -3.49
CA CYS A 89 0.30 3.06 -3.68
C CYS A 89 -0.13 2.98 -5.14
N PHE A 90 0.14 1.85 -5.80
CA PHE A 90 -0.25 1.62 -7.18
C PHE A 90 -1.18 0.41 -7.24
N HIS A 91 -2.42 0.62 -7.67
CA HIS A 91 -3.37 -0.46 -7.92
C HIS A 91 -3.48 -0.76 -9.40
N ALA A 92 -3.54 -2.04 -9.74
CA ALA A 92 -3.80 -2.49 -11.11
C ALA A 92 -4.79 -3.65 -11.14
N THR A 93 -5.62 -3.66 -12.17
CA THR A 93 -6.33 -4.85 -12.64
C THR A 93 -5.63 -5.31 -13.92
N ALA A 94 -5.16 -6.56 -13.92
CA ALA A 94 -4.41 -7.13 -15.02
C ALA A 94 -5.11 -8.36 -15.61
N ARG A 95 -4.90 -8.60 -16.89
CA ARG A 95 -5.32 -9.82 -17.59
C ARG A 95 -4.23 -10.30 -18.53
N LYS A 96 -3.82 -11.55 -18.39
CA LYS A 96 -2.81 -12.19 -19.24
C LYS A 96 -1.56 -11.32 -19.42
N GLY A 97 -1.04 -10.80 -18.30
CA GLY A 97 0.15 -9.97 -18.28
C GLY A 97 -0.02 -8.54 -18.80
N LYS A 98 -1.25 -8.07 -19.04
CA LYS A 98 -1.54 -6.71 -19.49
C LYS A 98 -2.33 -5.95 -18.44
N ILE A 99 -1.93 -4.73 -18.14
CA ILE A 99 -2.70 -3.82 -17.30
C ILE A 99 -3.95 -3.39 -18.05
N ARG A 100 -5.12 -3.51 -17.42
CA ARG A 100 -6.42 -3.10 -17.99
C ARG A 100 -6.91 -1.81 -17.35
N LEU A 101 -6.62 -1.65 -16.06
CA LEU A 101 -6.98 -0.51 -15.26
C LEU A 101 -5.85 -0.27 -14.27
N HIS A 102 -5.50 0.99 -14.02
CA HIS A 102 -4.57 1.35 -12.97
C HIS A 102 -4.87 2.71 -12.35
N CYS A 103 -4.46 2.87 -11.11
CA CYS A 103 -4.34 4.17 -10.45
C CYS A 103 -3.12 4.20 -9.54
N CYS A 104 -2.55 5.39 -9.40
CA CYS A 104 -1.42 5.67 -8.52
C CYS A 104 -1.76 6.83 -7.62
N SER A 105 -1.43 6.73 -6.34
CA SER A 105 -1.59 7.81 -5.37
C SER A 105 -0.40 7.87 -4.43
N LYS A 106 -0.12 9.04 -3.87
CA LYS A 106 0.81 9.12 -2.74
C LYS A 106 0.20 8.40 -1.55
N SER A 107 1.04 7.64 -0.84
CA SER A 107 0.63 7.03 0.43
C SER A 107 0.31 8.10 1.45
N SER A 108 -0.80 7.93 2.17
CA SER A 108 -1.16 8.75 3.32
C SER A 108 -1.12 7.91 4.60
N PRO A 109 -0.91 8.50 5.78
CA PRO A 109 -0.78 7.75 7.03
C PRO A 109 -1.92 6.78 7.33
N PHE A 110 -3.11 7.04 6.80
CA PHE A 110 -4.29 6.18 6.99
C PHE A 110 -4.79 5.53 5.71
N GLN A 111 -4.16 5.81 4.56
CA GLN A 111 -4.52 5.24 3.25
C GLN A 111 -6.02 5.34 2.90
N VAL A 112 -6.65 6.44 3.24
CA VAL A 112 -8.09 6.64 3.05
C VAL A 112 -8.43 7.83 2.17
N ASN A 113 -7.42 8.50 1.63
CA ASN A 113 -7.57 9.62 0.72
C ASN A 113 -6.75 9.38 -0.52
N TYR A 114 -7.38 9.43 -1.67
CA TYR A 114 -6.76 9.09 -2.94
C TYR A 114 -6.92 10.22 -3.94
N GLU A 115 -5.81 10.61 -4.52
CA GLU A 115 -5.70 11.55 -5.62
C GLU A 115 -4.77 10.94 -6.65
N GLN A 116 -5.18 10.92 -7.92
CA GLN A 116 -4.38 10.36 -8.99
C GLN A 116 -3.08 11.15 -9.15
N VAL A 117 -1.98 10.41 -9.22
CA VAL A 117 -0.65 10.93 -9.53
C VAL A 117 -0.14 10.22 -10.76
N ASP A 118 0.29 10.97 -11.76
CA ASP A 118 1.01 10.40 -12.89
C ASP A 118 2.47 10.15 -12.50
N ASN A 119 2.87 8.87 -12.48
CA ASN A 119 4.23 8.44 -12.20
C ASN A 119 4.67 7.36 -13.20
N PRO A 120 5.24 7.77 -14.33
CA PRO A 120 5.65 6.84 -15.39
C PRO A 120 6.67 5.80 -14.93
N ALA A 121 7.56 6.14 -14.02
CA ALA A 121 8.58 5.21 -13.50
C ALA A 121 7.94 4.05 -12.72
N ILE A 122 6.94 4.34 -11.87
CA ILE A 122 6.18 3.32 -11.15
C ILE A 122 5.35 2.49 -12.14
N TYR A 123 4.66 3.14 -13.08
CA TYR A 123 3.87 2.44 -14.09
C TYR A 123 4.73 1.44 -14.87
N GLN A 124 5.87 1.85 -15.39
CA GLN A 124 6.79 1.01 -16.17
C GLN A 124 7.32 -0.17 -15.35
N TRP A 125 7.67 0.07 -14.08
CA TRP A 125 8.09 -0.99 -13.17
C TRP A 125 7.00 -2.04 -13.00
N VAL A 126 5.78 -1.59 -12.68
CA VAL A 126 4.61 -2.47 -12.45
C VAL A 126 4.20 -3.20 -13.73
N GLU A 127 4.16 -2.51 -14.87
CA GLU A 127 3.84 -3.11 -16.16
C GLU A 127 4.81 -4.25 -16.48
N THR A 128 6.11 -4.01 -16.34
CA THR A 128 7.14 -5.03 -16.57
C THR A 128 6.96 -6.23 -15.64
N PHE A 129 6.68 -6.00 -14.36
CA PHE A 129 6.45 -7.08 -13.39
C PHE A 129 5.20 -7.89 -13.75
N ILE A 130 4.09 -7.23 -14.02
CA ILE A 130 2.81 -7.85 -14.41
C ILE A 130 2.98 -8.69 -15.68
N GLN A 131 3.68 -8.16 -16.67
CA GLN A 131 3.95 -8.84 -17.95
C GLN A 131 4.79 -10.10 -17.73
N LYS A 132 5.91 -9.99 -17.02
CA LYS A 132 6.81 -11.13 -16.75
C LYS A 132 6.16 -12.22 -15.89
N MET A 133 5.25 -11.83 -15.00
CA MET A 133 4.44 -12.75 -14.20
C MET A 133 3.28 -13.37 -14.98
N ASN A 134 2.95 -12.86 -16.17
CA ASN A 134 1.71 -13.17 -16.89
C ASN A 134 0.47 -13.07 -15.99
N LEU A 135 0.41 -12.02 -15.16
CA LEU A 135 -0.53 -11.89 -14.07
C LEU A 135 -1.94 -11.67 -14.61
N THR A 136 -2.91 -12.34 -13.99
CA THR A 136 -4.35 -12.07 -14.16
C THR A 136 -4.98 -11.90 -12.79
N GLY A 137 -5.65 -10.77 -12.57
CA GLY A 137 -6.29 -10.44 -11.30
C GLY A 137 -6.06 -9.00 -10.88
N GLN A 138 -6.40 -8.73 -9.63
CA GLN A 138 -6.20 -7.43 -9.01
C GLN A 138 -4.99 -7.47 -8.10
N VAL A 139 -4.19 -6.43 -8.16
CA VAL A 139 -2.96 -6.31 -7.38
C VAL A 139 -2.72 -4.87 -6.98
N CYS A 140 -2.26 -4.70 -5.76
CA CYS A 140 -1.81 -3.42 -5.24
C CYS A 140 -0.35 -3.52 -4.82
N PHE A 141 0.45 -2.54 -5.24
CA PHE A 141 1.86 -2.42 -4.90
C PHE A 141 2.06 -1.19 -4.02
N ASP A 142 2.72 -1.39 -2.90
CA ASP A 142 3.27 -0.28 -2.12
C ASP A 142 4.71 -0.08 -2.58
N MET A 143 5.01 1.14 -3.06
CA MET A 143 6.24 1.47 -3.77
C MET A 143 6.91 2.67 -3.10
N ILE A 144 8.23 2.71 -3.08
CA ILE A 144 9.00 3.91 -2.72
C ILE A 144 9.77 4.37 -3.94
N GLN A 145 9.70 5.68 -4.23
CA GLN A 145 10.56 6.33 -5.20
C GLN A 145 11.57 7.18 -4.46
N THR A 146 12.85 6.93 -4.71
CA THR A 146 13.95 7.70 -4.12
C THR A 146 14.06 9.09 -4.76
N GLU A 147 14.86 9.97 -4.18
CA GLU A 147 15.11 11.30 -4.73
C GLU A 147 15.78 11.24 -6.13
N GLU A 148 16.56 10.19 -6.39
CA GLU A 148 17.18 9.93 -7.71
C GLU A 148 16.18 9.33 -8.73
N GLY A 149 14.92 9.11 -8.32
CA GLY A 149 13.87 8.61 -9.18
C GLY A 149 13.79 7.08 -9.30
N THR A 150 14.65 6.34 -8.62
CA THR A 150 14.60 4.87 -8.61
C THR A 150 13.40 4.37 -7.82
N VAL A 151 12.68 3.41 -8.40
CA VAL A 151 11.45 2.85 -7.81
C VAL A 151 11.76 1.51 -7.14
N TYR A 152 11.33 1.36 -5.89
CA TYR A 152 11.47 0.13 -5.11
C TYR A 152 10.12 -0.36 -4.61
N PRO A 153 9.74 -1.62 -4.85
CA PRO A 153 8.54 -2.19 -4.27
C PRO A 153 8.80 -2.60 -2.81
N ILE A 154 7.88 -2.28 -1.92
CA ILE A 154 8.00 -2.69 -0.51
C ILE A 154 6.98 -3.75 -0.11
N GLU A 155 5.83 -3.77 -0.75
CA GLU A 155 4.80 -4.80 -0.54
C GLU A 155 3.97 -5.01 -1.80
N CYS A 156 3.46 -6.24 -1.97
CA CYS A 156 2.49 -6.60 -3.01
C CYS A 156 1.30 -7.28 -2.35
N ASN A 157 0.13 -6.71 -2.57
CA ASN A 157 -1.14 -7.18 -2.04
C ASN A 157 -2.03 -7.66 -3.20
N PRO A 158 -2.23 -8.99 -3.40
CA PRO A 158 -3.03 -9.53 -4.49
C PRO A 158 -4.54 -9.39 -4.21
N ARG A 159 -5.01 -8.18 -4.10
CA ARG A 159 -6.40 -7.81 -3.80
C ARG A 159 -6.76 -6.46 -4.36
N LEU A 160 -8.07 -6.18 -4.41
CA LEU A 160 -8.59 -4.85 -4.66
C LEU A 160 -8.07 -3.87 -3.60
N HIS A 161 -7.73 -2.69 -4.05
CA HIS A 161 -7.39 -1.56 -3.18
C HIS A 161 -8.51 -0.52 -3.15
N SER A 162 -8.69 0.15 -2.01
CA SER A 162 -9.72 1.19 -1.86
C SER A 162 -9.53 2.40 -2.78
N ALA A 163 -8.34 2.61 -3.34
CA ALA A 163 -8.09 3.62 -4.38
C ALA A 163 -8.95 3.42 -5.65
N ILE A 164 -9.59 2.25 -5.82
CA ILE A 164 -10.56 2.04 -6.91
C ILE A 164 -11.72 3.05 -6.88
N THR A 165 -11.96 3.67 -5.74
CA THR A 165 -12.97 4.75 -5.61
C THR A 165 -12.68 5.95 -6.50
N MET A 166 -11.43 6.15 -6.95
CA MET A 166 -11.09 7.18 -7.93
C MET A 166 -11.72 6.96 -9.32
N PHE A 167 -12.30 5.77 -9.56
CA PHE A 167 -12.98 5.44 -10.81
C PHE A 167 -14.51 5.52 -10.69
N HIS A 168 -15.05 6.17 -9.67
CA HIS A 168 -16.49 6.21 -9.37
C HIS A 168 -17.35 6.73 -10.55
N ASP A 169 -16.77 7.56 -11.41
CA ASP A 169 -17.40 8.19 -12.57
C ASP A 169 -16.87 7.66 -13.93
N HIS A 170 -15.97 6.68 -13.92
CA HIS A 170 -15.32 6.19 -15.13
C HIS A 170 -16.14 5.10 -15.86
N PRO A 171 -16.68 5.37 -17.07
CA PRO A 171 -17.57 4.43 -17.77
C PRO A 171 -16.87 3.14 -18.25
N GLY A 172 -15.54 3.14 -18.39
CA GLY A 172 -14.75 2.01 -18.89
C GLY A 172 -14.45 0.93 -17.87
N VAL A 173 -14.77 1.13 -16.57
CA VAL A 173 -14.41 0.18 -15.51
C VAL A 173 -14.96 -1.21 -15.77
N ALA A 174 -16.25 -1.32 -16.09
CA ALA A 174 -16.88 -2.62 -16.34
C ALA A 174 -16.17 -3.38 -17.50
N LYS A 175 -15.83 -2.71 -18.59
CA LYS A 175 -15.09 -3.29 -19.70
C LYS A 175 -13.71 -3.77 -19.26
N ALA A 176 -12.97 -2.98 -18.48
CA ALA A 176 -11.64 -3.34 -17.97
C ALA A 176 -11.67 -4.59 -17.10
N TYR A 177 -12.75 -4.81 -16.36
CA TYR A 177 -12.92 -6.00 -15.51
C TYR A 177 -13.42 -7.23 -16.30
N LEU A 178 -14.27 -7.05 -17.27
CA LEU A 178 -15.00 -8.15 -17.91
C LEU A 178 -14.35 -8.68 -19.18
N THR A 179 -13.48 -7.90 -19.83
CA THR A 179 -12.87 -8.28 -21.11
C THR A 179 -11.35 -8.34 -21.05
N ASP A 180 -10.77 -9.16 -21.92
CA ASP A 180 -9.30 -9.23 -22.06
C ASP A 180 -8.73 -7.98 -22.77
N GLY A 181 -9.59 -7.17 -23.41
CA GLY A 181 -9.21 -6.00 -24.18
C GLY A 181 -8.73 -6.31 -25.60
N GLU A 182 -8.81 -5.29 -26.46
CA GLU A 182 -8.34 -5.37 -27.82
C GLU A 182 -6.81 -5.19 -27.91
N PRO A 183 -6.15 -5.73 -28.96
CA PRO A 183 -4.75 -5.43 -29.22
C PRO A 183 -4.52 -3.92 -29.37
N GLY A 184 -3.56 -3.39 -28.61
CA GLY A 184 -3.24 -1.96 -28.63
C GLY A 184 -4.14 -1.06 -27.77
N GLU A 185 -5.14 -1.62 -27.09
CA GLU A 185 -5.96 -0.86 -26.14
C GLU A 185 -5.12 -0.48 -24.92
N THR A 186 -5.13 0.81 -24.59
CA THR A 186 -4.43 1.35 -23.41
C THR A 186 -5.20 1.04 -22.14
N ALA A 187 -4.46 0.85 -21.04
CA ALA A 187 -5.07 0.73 -19.73
C ALA A 187 -5.81 2.02 -19.35
N ILE A 188 -6.98 1.88 -18.70
CA ILE A 188 -7.70 3.04 -18.19
C ILE A 188 -7.10 3.51 -16.89
N ALA A 189 -7.08 4.83 -16.71
CA ALA A 189 -6.74 5.52 -15.48
C ALA A 189 -7.94 6.36 -15.01
N PRO A 190 -7.98 6.88 -13.78
CA PRO A 190 -9.01 7.84 -13.39
C PRO A 190 -9.12 8.98 -14.39
N LEU A 191 -10.32 9.50 -14.59
CA LEU A 191 -10.54 10.62 -15.51
C LEU A 191 -9.74 11.85 -15.04
N PRO A 192 -9.25 12.70 -15.97
CA PRO A 192 -8.45 13.88 -15.62
C PRO A 192 -9.17 14.87 -14.69
N ASP A 193 -10.51 14.89 -14.77
CA ASP A 193 -11.41 15.72 -13.96
C ASP A 193 -12.04 14.96 -12.79
N SER A 194 -11.65 13.70 -12.58
CA SER A 194 -12.12 12.90 -11.45
C SER A 194 -11.69 13.53 -10.13
N LYS A 195 -12.65 13.72 -9.24
CA LYS A 195 -12.40 14.33 -7.94
C LYS A 195 -11.61 13.41 -7.03
N PRO A 196 -10.66 13.93 -6.25
CA PRO A 196 -10.04 13.18 -5.17
C PRO A 196 -11.08 12.59 -4.21
N THR A 197 -10.85 11.39 -3.73
CA THR A 197 -11.78 10.75 -2.80
C THR A 197 -11.28 10.82 -1.37
N TYR A 198 -12.20 10.98 -0.43
CA TYR A 198 -11.93 10.99 1.01
C TYR A 198 -13.01 10.20 1.77
N TRP A 199 -12.77 9.97 3.05
CA TRP A 199 -13.72 9.33 3.96
C TRP A 199 -14.23 10.37 4.95
N THR A 200 -15.52 10.69 4.92
CA THR A 200 -16.14 11.76 5.72
C THR A 200 -15.81 11.68 7.21
N TYR A 201 -15.97 10.50 7.85
CA TYR A 201 -15.67 10.38 9.28
C TYR A 201 -14.19 10.57 9.62
N HIS A 202 -13.30 10.19 8.73
CA HIS A 202 -11.89 10.46 8.89
C HIS A 202 -11.58 11.97 8.80
N GLU A 203 -12.20 12.65 7.86
CA GLU A 203 -12.03 14.10 7.70
C GLU A 203 -12.67 14.90 8.86
N LEU A 204 -13.79 14.42 9.43
CA LEU A 204 -14.34 14.98 10.67
C LEU A 204 -13.39 14.82 11.85
N TRP A 205 -12.76 13.64 11.99
CA TRP A 205 -11.73 13.43 13.00
C TRP A 205 -10.51 14.35 12.78
N ARG A 206 -10.07 14.52 11.55
CA ARG A 206 -8.98 15.45 11.22
C ARG A 206 -9.31 16.89 11.58
N LEU A 207 -10.54 17.34 11.30
CA LEU A 207 -11.01 18.68 11.66
C LEU A 207 -10.81 18.99 13.15
N LEU A 208 -11.08 18.00 14.02
CA LEU A 208 -10.90 18.15 15.48
C LEU A 208 -9.40 18.25 15.89
N ASN A 209 -8.48 17.88 15.03
CA ASN A 209 -7.05 17.89 15.28
C ASN A 209 -6.28 19.00 14.53
N ILE A 210 -6.96 19.86 13.79
CA ILE A 210 -6.36 21.00 13.09
C ILE A 210 -5.85 22.01 14.10
N ARG A 211 -4.60 22.44 13.92
CA ARG A 211 -3.92 23.37 14.83
C ARG A 211 -3.43 24.66 14.15
N SER A 212 -3.60 24.79 12.83
CA SER A 212 -3.15 25.95 12.07
C SER A 212 -4.14 26.34 10.98
N LEU A 213 -4.15 27.63 10.60
CA LEU A 213 -4.95 28.14 9.47
C LEU A 213 -4.56 27.49 8.14
N LYS A 214 -3.27 27.12 7.99
CA LYS A 214 -2.78 26.42 6.80
C LYS A 214 -3.41 25.01 6.70
N GLU A 215 -3.47 24.29 7.79
CA GLU A 215 -4.11 22.96 7.85
C GLU A 215 -5.62 23.06 7.63
N LEU A 216 -6.27 24.08 8.22
CA LEU A 216 -7.69 24.31 8.00
C LEU A 216 -8.01 24.59 6.53
N ASN A 217 -7.22 25.44 5.87
CA ASN A 217 -7.39 25.73 4.46
C ASN A 217 -7.17 24.47 3.57
N ALA A 218 -6.15 23.67 3.87
CA ALA A 218 -5.90 22.41 3.16
C ALA A 218 -7.05 21.40 3.36
N TRP A 219 -7.59 21.32 4.58
CA TRP A 219 -8.77 20.50 4.87
C TRP A 219 -10.00 20.99 4.08
N TRP A 220 -10.26 22.31 4.10
CA TRP A 220 -11.36 22.92 3.37
C TRP A 220 -11.29 22.67 1.86
N GLN A 221 -10.10 22.84 1.28
CA GLN A 221 -9.88 22.54 -0.14
C GLN A 221 -10.18 21.06 -0.45
N LYS A 222 -9.72 20.14 0.40
CA LYS A 222 -10.00 18.71 0.22
C LYS A 222 -11.50 18.41 0.23
N ILE A 223 -12.26 18.95 1.20
CA ILE A 223 -13.70 18.70 1.30
C ILE A 223 -14.46 19.32 0.13
N THR A 224 -14.09 20.55 -0.30
CA THR A 224 -14.81 21.24 -1.36
C THR A 224 -14.47 20.77 -2.76
N GLN A 225 -13.27 20.28 -2.99
CA GLN A 225 -12.80 19.80 -4.30
C GLN A 225 -12.95 18.29 -4.47
N GLY A 226 -12.98 17.54 -3.36
CA GLY A 226 -13.11 16.10 -3.36
C GLY A 226 -14.54 15.59 -3.29
N THR A 227 -14.66 14.26 -3.23
CA THR A 227 -15.92 13.56 -3.01
C THR A 227 -15.73 12.45 -1.96
N ASP A 228 -16.78 12.15 -1.19
CA ASP A 228 -16.72 10.99 -0.29
C ASP A 228 -16.62 9.69 -1.08
N ALA A 229 -15.81 8.76 -0.59
CA ALA A 229 -15.52 7.49 -1.26
C ALA A 229 -16.74 6.55 -1.31
N ILE A 230 -17.75 6.76 -0.44
CA ILE A 230 -18.89 5.84 -0.29
C ILE A 230 -20.21 6.59 -0.37
N LEU A 231 -20.28 7.82 0.17
CA LEU A 231 -21.53 8.57 0.22
C LEU A 231 -21.94 9.05 -1.17
N THR A 232 -23.05 8.53 -1.66
CA THR A 232 -23.70 9.02 -2.88
C THR A 232 -25.10 9.50 -2.56
N SER A 233 -25.54 10.57 -3.20
CA SER A 233 -26.88 11.15 -2.99
C SER A 233 -27.99 10.19 -3.40
N ASN A 234 -27.73 9.32 -4.39
CA ASN A 234 -28.73 8.39 -4.92
C ASN A 234 -28.87 7.11 -4.10
N ASP A 235 -27.82 6.74 -3.34
CA ASP A 235 -27.82 5.58 -2.46
C ASP A 235 -26.94 5.85 -1.22
N PRO A 236 -27.48 6.50 -0.17
CA PRO A 236 -26.75 6.77 1.05
C PRO A 236 -26.64 5.56 2.00
N LEU A 237 -27.38 4.49 1.75
CA LEU A 237 -27.46 3.34 2.65
C LEU A 237 -26.12 2.66 2.90
N PRO A 238 -25.25 2.40 1.91
CA PRO A 238 -23.93 1.83 2.14
C PRO A 238 -23.09 2.66 3.12
N PHE A 239 -23.11 4.00 2.99
CA PHE A 239 -22.41 4.89 3.91
C PHE A 239 -22.93 4.78 5.34
N ILE A 240 -24.25 4.79 5.53
CA ILE A 240 -24.90 4.69 6.84
C ILE A 240 -24.59 3.34 7.48
N MET A 241 -24.74 2.24 6.74
CA MET A 241 -24.52 0.89 7.23
C MET A 241 -23.04 0.64 7.59
N LEU A 242 -22.10 1.09 6.75
CA LEU A 242 -20.69 0.93 7.03
C LEU A 242 -20.28 1.68 8.31
N ASN A 243 -20.64 2.95 8.41
CA ASN A 243 -20.13 3.82 9.47
C ASN A 243 -20.88 3.66 10.79
N ASN A 244 -22.18 3.39 10.76
CA ASN A 244 -23.00 3.37 11.99
C ASN A 244 -23.42 1.93 12.42
N TRP A 245 -23.10 0.92 11.63
CA TRP A 245 -23.40 -0.47 11.96
C TRP A 245 -22.14 -1.34 11.93
N GLN A 246 -21.51 -1.49 10.77
CA GLN A 246 -20.41 -2.45 10.60
C GLN A 246 -19.14 -2.03 11.37
N ILE A 247 -18.70 -0.78 11.27
CA ILE A 247 -17.50 -0.30 11.99
C ILE A 247 -17.69 -0.39 13.50
N PRO A 248 -18.81 0.07 14.11
CA PRO A 248 -19.05 -0.12 15.53
C PRO A 248 -19.05 -1.59 15.97
N LEU A 249 -19.66 -2.49 15.21
CA LEU A 249 -19.63 -3.92 15.51
C LEU A 249 -18.22 -4.49 15.51
N LEU A 250 -17.40 -4.15 14.51
CA LEU A 250 -16.00 -4.57 14.44
C LEU A 250 -15.16 -4.03 15.62
N GLN A 251 -15.46 -2.81 16.08
CA GLN A 251 -14.80 -2.23 17.25
C GLN A 251 -15.21 -2.96 18.53
N LEU A 252 -16.48 -3.29 18.70
CA LEU A 252 -16.98 -4.07 19.84
C LEU A 252 -16.38 -5.48 19.89
N ASP A 253 -16.31 -6.15 18.74
CA ASP A 253 -15.68 -7.46 18.62
C ASP A 253 -14.20 -7.42 18.98
N LYS A 254 -13.48 -6.41 18.50
CA LYS A 254 -12.07 -6.20 18.87
C LYS A 254 -11.88 -5.91 20.38
N LEU A 255 -12.77 -5.13 20.97
CA LEU A 255 -12.72 -4.84 22.42
C LEU A 255 -13.03 -6.09 23.25
N SER A 256 -13.92 -6.96 22.79
CA SER A 256 -14.23 -8.23 23.45
C SER A 256 -13.06 -9.21 23.39
N SER A 257 -12.34 -9.25 22.26
CA SER A 257 -11.16 -10.10 22.05
C SER A 257 -9.92 -9.67 22.86
N LEU A 258 -9.87 -8.41 23.33
CA LEU A 258 -8.79 -7.91 24.20
C LEU A 258 -9.01 -8.25 25.68
N LYS A 259 -10.19 -8.77 26.05
CA LYS A 259 -10.53 -9.14 27.45
C LYS A 259 -10.38 -10.63 27.73
N GLY A 260 -10.02 -11.43 26.75
CA GLY A 260 -9.69 -12.85 26.85
C GLY A 260 -8.20 -13.08 26.66
#